data_0882f0bd247b5143d8cbf4977152f2ea
#
_entry.id   0882f0bd247b5143d8cbf4977152f2ea
#
_cell.length_a   1.000
_cell.length_b   1.000
_cell.length_c   1.000
_cell.angle_alpha   90.00
_cell.angle_beta   90.00
_cell.angle_gamma   90.00
#
_symmetry.space_group_name_H-M   'P 1'
#
loop_
_entity.id
_entity.type
_entity.pdbx_description
1 polymer ?
#
loop_
_entity_poly.entity_id
_entity_poly.type
_entity_poly.pdbx_seq_one_letter_code
_entity_poly.pdbx_strand_id
1 'polypeptide(L)'
;MALDDADRHCPLRAVRRGVRPAGRAALAVWLLATTGCAPLAAWRGPRPASGAIPAEAARVDPAAADSLVALVYGDNRSGYRMQTHSTEFGAVRGLAKGPRHWPIGLALVPLFLIETIVPSLDGPRDAVTMLTRRPSGGGERRVLRALEKAGPADLVISTGDVVADGRRSRQWEDFVARHRALRERVPYRAAPGNHERLWDPVARGNWDVAMGAPRARERYWYAVDVPRASARFLFLETDLLADVHNDYPDSLERALADQQLAWADSMLALPARYRFVVQHHPLVSAGHYLHDWAPDSAGDPVPARRERLLELCAAHRVTAVLAGHEHLYHRAFVADRRGGGFWHVTLGGGGAPLHRVSSRERRASLAQPMPSGLWLDPARSYQKTTYHFARLVLPCGGDRAARLEVYRVPWRGPVVRLDQLVLEPSRRAR
;
A
#
# COMPACT_ATOMS: atom_id res chain seq x y z
N MET A 1 52.61 4.60 10.45
CA MET A 1 52.16 3.59 11.42
C MET A 1 50.70 3.34 11.09
N ALA A 2 50.46 2.23 10.39
CA ALA A 2 49.19 1.80 9.87
C ALA A 2 48.29 1.28 11.00
N LEU A 3 47.01 1.48 10.90
CA LEU A 3 46.02 0.53 11.42
C LEU A 3 44.84 0.46 10.45
N ASP A 4 44.72 -0.73 9.90
CA ASP A 4 43.59 -1.27 9.17
C ASP A 4 42.27 -1.02 9.90
N ASP A 5 41.23 -0.75 9.13
CA ASP A 5 39.91 -1.05 9.61
C ASP A 5 39.08 -1.76 8.51
N ALA A 6 38.65 -2.94 8.91
CA ALA A 6 38.16 -3.99 8.07
C ALA A 6 36.67 -3.84 7.73
N ASP A 7 36.39 -4.15 6.50
CA ASP A 7 35.13 -4.62 5.91
C ASP A 7 34.10 -5.15 6.92
N ARG A 8 32.93 -4.52 6.97
CA ARG A 8 31.69 -5.15 7.42
C ARG A 8 30.71 -5.24 6.27
N HIS A 9 30.90 -6.28 5.47
CA HIS A 9 29.95 -6.66 4.45
C HIS A 9 28.63 -7.15 5.05
N CYS A 10 27.55 -6.55 4.62
CA CYS A 10 26.19 -7.00 4.87
C CYS A 10 25.92 -8.33 4.11
N PRO A 11 25.52 -9.43 4.79
CA PRO A 11 25.49 -10.77 4.19
C PRO A 11 24.30 -11.05 3.24
N LEU A 12 23.49 -10.08 2.85
CA LEU A 12 22.30 -10.30 2.03
C LEU A 12 22.52 -10.22 0.51
N ARG A 13 23.68 -9.72 0.05
CA ARG A 13 24.01 -9.69 -1.39
C ARG A 13 24.52 -10.99 -2.01
N ALA A 14 24.85 -11.98 -1.19
CA ALA A 14 25.44 -13.25 -1.70
C ALA A 14 24.47 -14.20 -2.41
N VAL A 15 23.18 -13.90 -2.48
CA VAL A 15 22.17 -14.79 -3.08
C VAL A 15 22.02 -14.60 -4.60
N ARG A 16 22.56 -13.51 -5.18
CA ARG A 16 22.47 -13.27 -6.65
C ARG A 16 23.57 -13.93 -7.49
N ARG A 17 24.63 -14.52 -6.89
CA ARG A 17 25.66 -15.21 -7.68
C ARG A 17 25.95 -16.61 -7.11
N GLY A 18 25.42 -17.62 -7.77
CA GLY A 18 25.87 -19.01 -7.62
C GLY A 18 24.90 -19.95 -6.91
N VAL A 19 23.80 -20.30 -7.55
CA VAL A 19 23.00 -21.48 -7.15
C VAL A 19 23.83 -22.72 -7.41
N ARG A 20 24.36 -23.35 -6.34
CA ARG A 20 25.03 -24.65 -6.40
C ARG A 20 24.06 -25.74 -6.86
N PRO A 21 24.53 -26.87 -7.47
CA PRO A 21 23.67 -27.87 -8.12
C PRO A 21 22.54 -28.45 -7.26
N ALA A 22 22.65 -28.45 -5.93
CA ALA A 22 21.60 -28.91 -5.03
C ALA A 22 20.34 -27.99 -5.01
N GLY A 23 20.48 -26.71 -5.37
CA GLY A 23 19.33 -25.81 -5.48
C GLY A 23 18.51 -26.03 -6.75
N ARG A 24 19.11 -26.62 -7.79
CA ARG A 24 18.40 -26.90 -9.04
C ARG A 24 17.39 -28.07 -8.92
N ALA A 25 17.63 -29.01 -8.05
CA ALA A 25 16.69 -30.11 -7.81
C ALA A 25 15.46 -29.63 -7.01
N ALA A 26 15.66 -28.79 -6.03
CA ALA A 26 14.55 -28.16 -5.27
C ALA A 26 13.71 -27.21 -6.13
N LEU A 27 14.37 -26.47 -7.03
CA LEU A 27 13.69 -25.60 -7.99
C LEU A 27 12.90 -26.40 -9.04
N ALA A 28 13.42 -27.56 -9.48
CA ALA A 28 12.72 -28.43 -10.42
C ALA A 28 11.47 -29.09 -9.80
N VAL A 29 11.51 -29.48 -8.53
CA VAL A 29 10.35 -30.01 -7.80
C VAL A 29 9.31 -28.88 -7.59
N TRP A 30 9.77 -27.64 -7.34
CA TRP A 30 8.90 -26.47 -7.22
C TRP A 30 8.25 -26.11 -8.57
N LEU A 31 9.01 -26.11 -9.66
CA LEU A 31 8.49 -25.91 -11.01
C LEU A 31 7.50 -27.00 -11.44
N LEU A 32 7.74 -28.27 -11.11
CA LEU A 32 6.81 -29.36 -11.41
C LEU A 32 5.53 -29.31 -10.57
N ALA A 33 5.60 -28.83 -9.32
CA ALA A 33 4.43 -28.64 -8.48
C ALA A 33 3.59 -27.42 -8.89
N THR A 34 4.19 -26.43 -9.56
CA THR A 34 3.50 -25.22 -10.03
C THR A 34 3.02 -25.31 -11.48
N THR A 35 3.59 -26.23 -12.27
CA THR A 35 3.19 -26.49 -13.67
C THR A 35 2.13 -27.59 -13.82
N GLY A 36 1.44 -27.93 -12.74
CA GLY A 36 0.20 -28.70 -12.84
C GLY A 36 -0.69 -28.00 -13.89
N CYS A 37 -0.83 -28.66 -15.05
CA CYS A 37 -1.56 -28.19 -16.22
C CYS A 37 -3.01 -27.81 -15.88
N ALA A 38 -3.19 -26.64 -15.30
CA ALA A 38 -4.41 -25.90 -15.55
C ALA A 38 -4.20 -25.20 -16.89
N PRO A 39 -5.07 -25.39 -17.90
CA PRO A 39 -4.98 -24.58 -19.11
C PRO A 39 -4.96 -23.14 -18.67
N LEU A 40 -4.08 -22.35 -19.25
CA LEU A 40 -4.12 -20.88 -19.21
C LEU A 40 -5.42 -20.44 -19.89
N ALA A 41 -6.54 -20.70 -19.23
CA ALA A 41 -7.77 -20.03 -19.53
C ALA A 41 -7.48 -18.57 -19.17
N ALA A 42 -7.19 -17.78 -20.19
CA ALA A 42 -7.13 -16.35 -20.06
C ALA A 42 -8.35 -15.93 -19.24
N TRP A 43 -8.14 -15.40 -18.03
CA TRP A 43 -9.24 -14.95 -17.18
C TRP A 43 -10.07 -13.98 -17.99
N ARG A 44 -11.22 -14.44 -18.42
CA ARG A 44 -12.27 -13.59 -18.90
C ARG A 44 -12.99 -13.12 -17.63
N GLY A 45 -12.49 -12.02 -17.07
CA GLY A 45 -13.17 -11.37 -15.95
C GLY A 45 -14.66 -11.26 -16.19
N PRO A 46 -15.48 -11.20 -15.14
CA PRO A 46 -16.87 -10.87 -15.33
C PRO A 46 -16.92 -9.66 -16.25
N ARG A 47 -17.70 -9.75 -17.35
CA ARG A 47 -17.91 -8.58 -18.20
C ARG A 47 -18.18 -7.42 -17.27
N PRO A 48 -17.45 -6.28 -17.37
CA PRO A 48 -17.75 -5.13 -16.55
C PRO A 48 -19.25 -4.94 -16.69
N ALA A 49 -19.96 -4.95 -15.55
CA ALA A 49 -21.34 -4.48 -15.55
C ALA A 49 -21.27 -3.16 -16.31
N SER A 50 -22.20 -2.93 -17.24
CA SER A 50 -22.22 -1.83 -18.19
C SER A 50 -22.15 -0.47 -17.47
N GLY A 51 -21.02 -0.06 -17.01
CA GLY A 51 -20.72 1.01 -16.11
C GLY A 51 -19.22 1.08 -15.83
N ALA A 52 -18.35 0.59 -16.74
CA ALA A 52 -16.94 0.93 -16.71
C ALA A 52 -16.85 2.45 -16.73
N ILE A 53 -16.45 3.06 -15.60
CA ILE A 53 -16.31 4.51 -15.47
C ILE A 53 -15.17 4.89 -16.38
N PRO A 54 -15.39 5.73 -17.44
CA PRO A 54 -14.32 6.20 -18.30
C PRO A 54 -13.24 6.85 -17.44
N ALA A 55 -11.97 6.67 -17.76
CA ALA A 55 -10.85 7.26 -17.02
C ALA A 55 -10.90 8.81 -16.96
N GLU A 56 -11.62 9.45 -17.87
CA GLU A 56 -11.90 10.89 -17.89
C GLU A 56 -13.04 11.30 -16.96
N ALA A 57 -13.91 10.39 -16.52
CA ALA A 57 -15.05 10.70 -15.66
C ALA A 57 -14.73 10.49 -14.17
N ALA A 58 -13.52 10.86 -13.74
CA ALA A 58 -13.18 10.88 -12.32
C ALA A 58 -13.75 12.10 -11.59
N ARG A 59 -14.85 12.68 -12.07
CA ARG A 59 -15.62 13.68 -11.32
C ARG A 59 -16.56 12.94 -10.39
N VAL A 60 -16.30 13.05 -9.09
CA VAL A 60 -17.25 12.67 -8.06
C VAL A 60 -18.13 13.90 -7.85
N ASP A 61 -19.35 13.84 -8.31
CA ASP A 61 -20.34 14.90 -8.14
C ASP A 61 -21.51 14.39 -7.29
N PRO A 62 -21.36 14.35 -5.95
CA PRO A 62 -22.43 13.90 -5.06
C PRO A 62 -23.51 14.98 -4.98
N ALA A 63 -24.76 14.58 -5.23
CA ALA A 63 -25.88 15.49 -5.13
C ALA A 63 -26.08 16.02 -3.69
N ALA A 64 -26.10 17.33 -3.51
CA ALA A 64 -26.72 18.07 -2.41
C ALA A 64 -26.22 17.91 -0.97
N ALA A 65 -25.01 17.41 -0.67
CA ALA A 65 -24.47 17.40 0.69
C ALA A 65 -23.48 18.58 0.91
N ASP A 66 -23.50 19.19 2.10
CA ASP A 66 -22.56 20.26 2.50
C ASP A 66 -21.10 19.81 2.64
N SER A 67 -20.85 18.52 2.50
CA SER A 67 -19.53 17.91 2.60
C SER A 67 -19.43 16.67 1.72
N LEU A 68 -18.24 16.47 1.13
CA LEU A 68 -17.86 15.22 0.51
C LEU A 68 -17.26 14.30 1.57
N VAL A 69 -17.63 13.02 1.55
CA VAL A 69 -17.09 12.00 2.43
C VAL A 69 -16.32 10.96 1.60
N ALA A 70 -15.02 10.81 1.85
CA ALA A 70 -14.24 9.71 1.30
C ALA A 70 -13.89 8.70 2.40
N LEU A 71 -14.09 7.40 2.12
CA LEU A 71 -13.59 6.32 2.97
C LEU A 71 -12.18 5.96 2.51
N VAL A 72 -11.23 5.92 3.44
CA VAL A 72 -9.81 5.68 3.14
C VAL A 72 -9.30 4.49 3.92
N TYR A 73 -8.63 3.56 3.25
CA TYR A 73 -7.96 2.41 3.84
C TYR A 73 -6.94 1.84 2.86
N GLY A 74 -6.08 0.91 3.29
CA GLY A 74 -5.15 0.20 2.42
C GLY A 74 -4.75 -1.14 3.01
N ASP A 75 -3.98 -1.92 2.25
CA ASP A 75 -3.40 -3.18 2.72
C ASP A 75 -4.48 -4.21 3.14
N ASN A 76 -5.55 -4.28 2.38
CA ASN A 76 -6.57 -5.31 2.60
C ASN A 76 -6.11 -6.69 2.12
N ARG A 77 -5.25 -6.75 1.10
CA ARG A 77 -4.65 -7.96 0.52
C ARG A 77 -5.65 -9.08 0.31
N SER A 78 -6.69 -8.80 -0.49
CA SER A 78 -7.70 -9.79 -0.88
C SER A 78 -7.05 -11.06 -1.40
N GLY A 79 -7.58 -12.22 -0.97
CA GLY A 79 -6.99 -13.52 -1.27
C GLY A 79 -5.72 -13.85 -0.49
N TYR A 80 -5.25 -12.94 0.41
CA TYR A 80 -4.15 -13.25 1.29
C TYR A 80 -4.54 -14.38 2.24
N ARG A 81 -3.73 -15.42 2.22
CA ARG A 81 -3.83 -16.56 3.12
C ARG A 81 -2.54 -16.59 3.93
N MET A 82 -2.65 -16.31 5.22
CA MET A 82 -1.48 -16.25 6.10
C MET A 82 -0.65 -17.53 6.05
N GLN A 83 -1.32 -18.65 5.87
CA GLN A 83 -0.68 -19.95 5.74
C GLN A 83 0.16 -19.99 4.47
N THR A 84 -0.38 -19.62 3.30
CA THR A 84 0.35 -19.63 2.03
C THR A 84 1.62 -18.78 2.13
N HIS A 85 1.52 -17.58 2.73
CA HIS A 85 2.70 -16.74 2.92
C HIS A 85 3.68 -17.31 3.94
N SER A 86 3.21 -17.77 5.10
CA SER A 86 4.07 -18.33 6.16
C SER A 86 4.64 -19.67 5.77
N THR A 87 3.87 -20.53 5.07
CA THR A 87 4.33 -21.84 4.65
C THR A 87 5.20 -21.76 3.40
N GLU A 88 4.86 -20.92 2.42
CA GLU A 88 5.68 -20.67 1.24
C GLU A 88 7.04 -20.09 1.62
N PHE A 89 7.06 -19.01 2.38
CA PHE A 89 8.30 -18.41 2.88
C PHE A 89 9.02 -19.29 3.90
N GLY A 90 8.30 -19.92 4.82
CA GLY A 90 8.90 -20.81 5.81
C GLY A 90 9.46 -22.08 5.20
N ALA A 91 8.75 -22.72 4.28
CA ALA A 91 9.21 -23.89 3.56
C ALA A 91 10.41 -23.53 2.67
N VAL A 92 10.29 -22.52 1.82
CA VAL A 92 11.36 -22.10 0.90
C VAL A 92 12.58 -21.58 1.67
N ARG A 93 12.40 -20.72 2.66
CA ARG A 93 13.51 -20.23 3.49
C ARG A 93 14.13 -21.32 4.34
N GLY A 94 13.33 -22.24 4.89
CA GLY A 94 13.82 -23.38 5.67
C GLY A 94 14.68 -24.30 4.81
N LEU A 95 14.25 -24.61 3.61
CA LEU A 95 15.02 -25.44 2.67
C LEU A 95 16.25 -24.71 2.12
N ALA A 96 16.14 -23.42 1.82
CA ALA A 96 17.24 -22.61 1.28
C ALA A 96 18.36 -22.33 2.31
N LYS A 97 18.04 -22.27 3.61
CA LYS A 97 19.01 -22.05 4.68
C LYS A 97 19.90 -23.25 5.02
N GLY A 98 19.64 -24.40 4.41
CA GLY A 98 20.43 -25.61 4.55
C GLY A 98 19.95 -26.58 5.64
N PRO A 99 20.66 -27.70 5.87
CA PRO A 99 20.17 -28.86 6.62
C PRO A 99 19.67 -28.60 8.04
N ARG A 100 20.21 -27.61 8.73
CA ARG A 100 19.78 -27.24 10.09
C ARG A 100 18.33 -26.70 10.14
N HIS A 101 17.82 -26.20 9.04
CA HIS A 101 16.47 -25.63 8.93
C HIS A 101 15.49 -26.53 8.18
N TRP A 102 15.96 -27.64 7.62
CA TRP A 102 15.13 -28.61 6.89
C TRP A 102 13.95 -29.16 7.69
N PRO A 103 14.07 -29.46 9.00
CA PRO A 103 12.91 -29.95 9.75
C PRO A 103 11.73 -28.97 9.72
N ILE A 104 12.00 -27.68 9.84
CA ILE A 104 10.96 -26.63 9.77
C ILE A 104 10.43 -26.48 8.35
N GLY A 105 11.32 -26.45 7.35
CA GLY A 105 10.93 -26.35 5.96
C GLY A 105 10.07 -27.54 5.52
N LEU A 106 10.48 -28.77 5.84
CA LEU A 106 9.76 -30.00 5.51
C LEU A 106 8.42 -30.12 6.26
N ALA A 107 8.35 -29.70 7.53
CA ALA A 107 7.11 -29.70 8.30
C ALA A 107 6.05 -28.75 7.73
N LEU A 108 6.46 -27.71 6.99
CA LEU A 108 5.55 -26.74 6.37
C LEU A 108 5.08 -27.16 4.97
N VAL A 109 5.78 -28.09 4.30
CA VAL A 109 5.42 -28.56 2.95
C VAL A 109 4.02 -29.17 2.88
N PRO A 110 3.58 -30.06 3.81
CA PRO A 110 2.22 -30.60 3.77
C PRO A 110 1.15 -29.53 3.90
N LEU A 111 1.37 -28.54 4.76
CA LEU A 111 0.45 -27.40 4.92
C LEU A 111 0.37 -26.58 3.64
N PHE A 112 1.48 -26.31 2.99
CA PHE A 112 1.54 -25.63 1.70
C PHE A 112 0.78 -26.43 0.61
N LEU A 113 0.97 -27.75 0.52
CA LEU A 113 0.28 -28.60 -0.44
C LEU A 113 -1.24 -28.63 -0.20
N ILE A 114 -1.67 -28.76 1.06
CA ILE A 114 -3.10 -28.74 1.40
C ILE A 114 -3.73 -27.42 0.99
N GLU A 115 -3.07 -26.31 1.19
CA GLU A 115 -3.56 -24.98 0.80
C GLU A 115 -3.61 -24.75 -0.70
N THR A 116 -2.69 -25.40 -1.43
CA THR A 116 -2.67 -25.34 -2.89
C THR A 116 -3.79 -26.16 -3.50
N ILE A 117 -4.11 -27.33 -2.90
CA ILE A 117 -5.10 -28.29 -3.41
C ILE A 117 -6.53 -27.95 -2.96
N VAL A 118 -6.70 -27.40 -1.75
CA VAL A 118 -8.02 -27.14 -1.14
C VAL A 118 -8.24 -25.65 -0.88
N PRO A 119 -8.58 -24.88 -1.92
CA PRO A 119 -8.72 -23.41 -1.82
C PRO A 119 -9.86 -22.91 -0.93
N SER A 120 -10.79 -23.80 -0.53
CA SER A 120 -12.08 -23.42 0.09
C SER A 120 -12.14 -23.55 1.62
N LEU A 121 -11.05 -23.94 2.29
CA LEU A 121 -11.04 -24.14 3.75
C LEU A 121 -10.82 -22.81 4.50
N ASP A 122 -11.81 -21.93 4.54
CA ASP A 122 -11.72 -20.69 5.33
C ASP A 122 -11.97 -20.89 6.84
N GLY A 123 -12.78 -21.88 7.22
CA GLY A 123 -13.15 -22.13 8.63
C GLY A 123 -11.99 -22.53 9.55
N PRO A 124 -11.15 -23.53 9.20
CA PRO A 124 -9.97 -23.88 9.98
C PRO A 124 -8.93 -22.76 10.08
N ARG A 125 -8.86 -21.90 9.08
CA ARG A 125 -7.95 -20.74 9.02
C ARG A 125 -8.32 -19.66 10.00
N ASP A 126 -9.60 -19.39 10.17
CA ASP A 126 -10.09 -18.44 11.18
C ASP A 126 -9.79 -18.97 12.59
N ALA A 127 -9.84 -20.29 12.81
CA ALA A 127 -9.45 -20.90 14.09
C ALA A 127 -7.95 -20.75 14.39
N VAL A 128 -7.07 -21.01 13.41
CA VAL A 128 -5.63 -20.79 13.57
C VAL A 128 -5.32 -19.32 13.82
N THR A 129 -6.00 -18.41 13.17
CA THR A 129 -5.90 -16.98 13.39
C THR A 129 -6.29 -16.58 14.81
N MET A 130 -7.35 -17.19 15.35
CA MET A 130 -7.78 -16.94 16.74
C MET A 130 -6.73 -17.42 17.74
N LEU A 131 -6.10 -18.56 17.49
CA LEU A 131 -5.08 -19.16 18.37
C LEU A 131 -3.74 -18.40 18.30
N THR A 132 -3.33 -18.00 17.09
CA THR A 132 -2.02 -17.37 16.88
C THR A 132 -2.05 -15.85 16.99
N ARG A 133 -3.23 -15.22 17.15
CA ARG A 133 -3.47 -13.78 17.08
C ARG A 133 -2.97 -13.14 15.79
N ARG A 134 -2.79 -13.91 14.75
CA ARG A 134 -2.33 -13.46 13.42
C ARG A 134 -3.50 -13.63 12.44
N PRO A 135 -4.04 -12.56 11.87
CA PRO A 135 -5.23 -12.64 11.03
C PRO A 135 -4.97 -13.27 9.67
N SER A 136 -5.85 -14.15 9.27
CA SER A 136 -5.94 -14.71 7.91
C SER A 136 -7.26 -14.29 7.29
N GLY A 137 -7.26 -13.34 6.35
CA GLY A 137 -8.49 -12.88 5.66
C GLY A 137 -9.64 -12.35 6.53
N GLY A 138 -9.64 -12.64 7.84
CA GLY A 138 -10.64 -12.16 8.78
C GLY A 138 -10.52 -10.66 9.07
N GLY A 139 -9.33 -10.09 8.95
CA GLY A 139 -9.09 -8.65 9.06
C GLY A 139 -9.80 -7.88 7.96
N GLU A 140 -9.59 -8.26 6.69
CA GLU A 140 -10.23 -7.66 5.52
C GLU A 140 -11.76 -7.66 5.65
N ARG A 141 -12.35 -8.83 5.92
CA ARG A 141 -13.82 -8.96 6.07
C ARG A 141 -14.40 -8.05 7.15
N ARG A 142 -13.65 -7.81 8.24
CA ARG A 142 -14.08 -6.93 9.33
C ARG A 142 -14.02 -5.47 8.94
N VAL A 143 -12.90 -5.05 8.34
CA VAL A 143 -12.74 -3.68 7.88
C VAL A 143 -13.75 -3.38 6.79
N LEU A 144 -13.96 -4.29 5.84
CA LEU A 144 -14.96 -4.13 4.78
C LEU A 144 -16.37 -3.97 5.33
N ARG A 145 -16.79 -4.83 6.30
CA ARG A 145 -18.11 -4.67 6.96
C ARG A 145 -18.21 -3.35 7.72
N ALA A 146 -17.11 -2.86 8.29
CA ALA A 146 -17.09 -1.57 8.97
C ALA A 146 -17.21 -0.40 7.97
N LEU A 147 -16.54 -0.48 6.84
CA LEU A 147 -16.67 0.46 5.73
C LEU A 147 -18.10 0.52 5.18
N GLU A 148 -18.73 -0.64 4.96
CA GLU A 148 -20.10 -0.73 4.49
C GLU A 148 -21.12 -0.09 5.45
N LYS A 149 -20.79 -0.08 6.75
CA LYS A 149 -21.61 0.51 7.83
C LYS A 149 -21.19 1.93 8.21
N ALA A 150 -20.14 2.47 7.62
CA ALA A 150 -19.60 3.78 7.99
C ALA A 150 -20.48 4.98 7.59
N GLY A 151 -21.66 4.71 7.02
CA GLY A 151 -22.60 5.71 6.53
C GLY A 151 -22.36 6.08 5.06
N PRO A 152 -23.05 7.09 4.57
CA PRO A 152 -22.92 7.56 3.20
C PRO A 152 -21.46 8.00 2.92
N ALA A 153 -21.01 7.63 1.73
CA ALA A 153 -19.72 8.06 1.21
C ALA A 153 -19.82 8.33 -0.29
N ASP A 154 -19.01 9.24 -0.77
CA ASP A 154 -18.97 9.70 -2.16
C ASP A 154 -17.79 9.10 -2.93
N LEU A 155 -16.76 8.64 -2.20
CA LEU A 155 -15.54 8.09 -2.76
C LEU A 155 -14.93 7.07 -1.82
N VAL A 156 -14.36 6.01 -2.35
CA VAL A 156 -13.47 5.09 -1.64
C VAL A 156 -12.07 5.26 -2.19
N ILE A 157 -11.11 5.45 -1.29
CA ILE A 157 -9.68 5.60 -1.58
C ILE A 157 -8.94 4.42 -0.94
N SER A 158 -8.22 3.66 -1.75
CA SER A 158 -7.27 2.66 -1.27
C SER A 158 -5.83 3.16 -1.43
N THR A 159 -5.02 2.95 -0.40
CA THR A 159 -3.59 3.27 -0.43
C THR A 159 -2.72 2.10 -0.93
N GLY A 160 -3.31 1.18 -1.68
CA GLY A 160 -2.61 0.06 -2.33
C GLY A 160 -2.69 -1.27 -1.58
N ASP A 161 -2.02 -2.26 -2.14
CA ASP A 161 -2.02 -3.63 -1.66
C ASP A 161 -3.44 -4.20 -1.52
N VAL A 162 -4.25 -4.03 -2.56
CA VAL A 162 -5.64 -4.53 -2.60
C VAL A 162 -5.69 -6.05 -2.75
N VAL A 163 -4.67 -6.64 -3.37
CA VAL A 163 -4.46 -8.10 -3.47
C VAL A 163 -3.13 -8.50 -2.84
N ALA A 164 -2.92 -9.79 -2.59
CA ALA A 164 -1.67 -10.27 -2.02
C ALA A 164 -0.61 -10.60 -3.08
N ASP A 165 -1.00 -10.87 -4.31
CA ASP A 165 -0.13 -11.04 -5.47
C ASP A 165 -0.91 -10.72 -6.74
N GLY A 166 -0.59 -9.60 -7.37
CA GLY A 166 -1.27 -9.06 -8.56
C GLY A 166 -1.28 -10.00 -9.77
N ARG A 167 -0.33 -10.94 -9.85
CA ARG A 167 -0.27 -11.94 -10.92
C ARG A 167 -1.35 -13.02 -10.80
N ARG A 168 -2.03 -13.13 -9.67
CA ARG A 168 -3.02 -14.17 -9.39
C ARG A 168 -4.43 -13.67 -9.65
N SER A 169 -4.96 -13.96 -10.84
CA SER A 169 -6.31 -13.55 -11.28
C SER A 169 -7.40 -13.89 -10.26
N ARG A 170 -7.29 -15.05 -9.58
CA ARG A 170 -8.26 -15.45 -8.56
C ARG A 170 -8.32 -14.48 -7.36
N GLN A 171 -7.21 -13.86 -6.97
CA GLN A 171 -7.22 -12.88 -5.88
C GLN A 171 -7.94 -11.60 -6.29
N TRP A 172 -7.86 -11.22 -7.56
CA TRP A 172 -8.64 -10.12 -8.13
C TRP A 172 -10.13 -10.45 -8.22
N GLU A 173 -10.48 -11.68 -8.59
CA GLU A 173 -11.86 -12.17 -8.51
C GLU A 173 -12.40 -12.11 -7.09
N ASP A 174 -11.64 -12.59 -6.11
CA ASP A 174 -11.98 -12.50 -4.68
C ASP A 174 -12.15 -11.05 -4.24
N PHE A 175 -11.26 -10.15 -4.64
CA PHE A 175 -11.36 -8.71 -4.36
C PHE A 175 -12.65 -8.13 -4.95
N VAL A 176 -12.88 -8.32 -6.24
CA VAL A 176 -14.08 -7.80 -6.93
C VAL A 176 -15.36 -8.33 -6.30
N ALA A 177 -15.40 -9.63 -5.99
CA ALA A 177 -16.56 -10.26 -5.37
C ALA A 177 -16.85 -9.73 -3.96
N ARG A 178 -15.82 -9.62 -3.11
CA ARG A 178 -15.95 -9.16 -1.73
C ARG A 178 -16.30 -7.69 -1.63
N HIS A 179 -15.74 -6.85 -2.49
CA HIS A 179 -15.95 -5.40 -2.49
C HIS A 179 -17.13 -4.96 -3.39
N ARG A 180 -17.88 -5.91 -3.96
CA ARG A 180 -18.96 -5.63 -4.90
C ARG A 180 -19.94 -4.61 -4.34
N ALA A 181 -20.52 -4.88 -3.17
CA ALA A 181 -21.54 -4.03 -2.57
C ALA A 181 -21.07 -2.59 -2.30
N LEU A 182 -19.78 -2.41 -1.97
CA LEU A 182 -19.17 -1.09 -1.78
C LEU A 182 -18.93 -0.42 -3.14
N ARG A 183 -18.34 -1.14 -4.10
CA ARG A 183 -17.95 -0.60 -5.42
C ARG A 183 -19.12 -0.28 -6.35
N GLU A 184 -20.25 -0.95 -6.17
CA GLU A 184 -21.49 -0.66 -6.93
C GLU A 184 -22.16 0.64 -6.43
N ARG A 185 -21.93 1.01 -5.18
CA ARG A 185 -22.53 2.22 -4.57
C ARG A 185 -21.64 3.45 -4.64
N VAL A 186 -20.33 3.26 -4.60
CA VAL A 186 -19.35 4.34 -4.41
C VAL A 186 -18.18 4.16 -5.37
N PRO A 187 -17.76 5.20 -6.11
CA PRO A 187 -16.55 5.17 -6.91
C PRO A 187 -15.34 4.73 -6.08
N TYR A 188 -14.56 3.76 -6.57
CA TYR A 188 -13.39 3.20 -5.94
C TYR A 188 -12.13 3.65 -6.68
N ARG A 189 -11.15 4.20 -5.97
CA ARG A 189 -9.85 4.61 -6.50
C ARG A 189 -8.74 4.06 -5.64
N ALA A 190 -7.66 3.58 -6.26
CA ALA A 190 -6.54 2.98 -5.56
C ALA A 190 -5.20 3.48 -6.10
N ALA A 191 -4.26 3.78 -5.21
CA ALA A 191 -2.86 3.79 -5.57
C ALA A 191 -2.37 2.34 -5.69
N PRO A 192 -1.48 2.01 -6.64
CA PRO A 192 -0.85 0.70 -6.66
C PRO A 192 0.09 0.52 -5.46
N GLY A 193 0.14 -0.71 -4.93
CA GLY A 193 1.15 -1.12 -3.97
C GLY A 193 2.12 -2.14 -4.57
N ASN A 194 3.15 -2.52 -3.84
CA ASN A 194 4.17 -3.45 -4.30
C ASN A 194 3.63 -4.89 -4.50
N HIS A 195 2.51 -5.24 -3.88
CA HIS A 195 1.86 -6.52 -4.09
C HIS A 195 1.04 -6.58 -5.38
N GLU A 196 0.66 -5.45 -5.96
CA GLU A 196 0.06 -5.37 -7.29
C GLU A 196 1.03 -5.78 -8.39
N ARG A 197 2.35 -5.62 -8.19
CA ARG A 197 3.42 -6.05 -9.10
C ARG A 197 3.25 -5.55 -10.53
N LEU A 198 2.98 -4.26 -10.71
CA LEU A 198 2.62 -3.70 -12.01
C LEU A 198 3.77 -3.70 -13.04
N TRP A 199 4.96 -4.07 -12.68
CA TRP A 199 6.05 -4.42 -13.58
C TRP A 199 5.78 -5.72 -14.37
N ASP A 200 4.91 -6.62 -13.85
CA ASP A 200 4.56 -7.89 -14.50
C ASP A 200 3.35 -7.70 -15.44
N PRO A 201 3.42 -8.13 -16.72
CA PRO A 201 2.33 -7.95 -17.68
C PRO A 201 1.01 -8.62 -17.28
N VAL A 202 1.06 -9.76 -16.59
CA VAL A 202 -0.15 -10.47 -16.12
C VAL A 202 -0.82 -9.66 -15.02
N ALA A 203 -0.02 -9.14 -14.09
CA ALA A 203 -0.51 -8.30 -13.01
C ALA A 203 -1.14 -7.00 -13.54
N ARG A 204 -0.52 -6.36 -14.53
CA ARG A 204 -1.09 -5.19 -15.23
C ARG A 204 -2.45 -5.50 -15.84
N GLY A 205 -2.55 -6.61 -16.57
CA GLY A 205 -3.82 -7.02 -17.18
C GLY A 205 -4.92 -7.26 -16.14
N ASN A 206 -4.58 -7.88 -15.01
CA ASN A 206 -5.51 -8.10 -13.91
C ASN A 206 -5.95 -6.77 -13.25
N TRP A 207 -5.02 -5.86 -13.02
CA TRP A 207 -5.30 -4.52 -12.50
C TRP A 207 -6.25 -3.74 -13.42
N ASP A 208 -5.94 -3.69 -14.72
CA ASP A 208 -6.73 -2.95 -15.71
C ASP A 208 -8.18 -3.43 -15.73
N VAL A 209 -8.39 -4.76 -15.68
CA VAL A 209 -9.72 -5.33 -15.62
C VAL A 209 -10.43 -5.01 -14.29
N ALA A 210 -9.74 -5.16 -13.17
CA ALA A 210 -10.35 -5.00 -11.85
C ALA A 210 -10.63 -3.54 -11.50
N MET A 211 -9.74 -2.61 -11.90
CA MET A 211 -9.87 -1.19 -11.59
C MET A 211 -10.56 -0.39 -12.69
N GLY A 212 -10.82 -1.01 -13.86
CA GLY A 212 -11.47 -0.34 -14.99
C GLY A 212 -10.58 0.69 -15.68
N ALA A 213 -9.26 0.55 -15.56
CA ALA A 213 -8.32 1.42 -16.24
C ALA A 213 -8.33 1.17 -17.75
N PRO A 214 -8.23 2.21 -18.60
CA PRO A 214 -8.14 2.01 -20.04
C PRO A 214 -6.81 1.33 -20.40
N ARG A 215 -6.88 0.30 -21.24
CA ARG A 215 -5.75 -0.53 -21.68
C ARG A 215 -4.62 0.24 -22.42
N ALA A 216 -4.83 1.52 -22.70
CA ALA A 216 -3.89 2.34 -23.47
C ALA A 216 -2.83 3.07 -22.63
N ARG A 217 -2.77 2.84 -21.29
CA ARG A 217 -1.85 3.58 -20.42
C ARG A 217 -0.82 2.64 -19.79
N GLU A 218 0.43 2.87 -20.12
CA GLU A 218 1.58 2.27 -19.43
C GLU A 218 1.85 2.91 -18.06
N ARG A 219 0.95 3.80 -17.59
CA ARG A 219 1.09 4.61 -16.39
C ARG A 219 0.00 4.29 -15.41
N TYR A 220 0.39 4.02 -14.16
CA TYR A 220 -0.54 3.67 -13.09
C TYR A 220 -0.66 4.78 -12.05
N TRP A 221 -0.20 5.99 -12.38
CA TRP A 221 -0.44 7.22 -11.60
C TRP A 221 -1.42 8.14 -12.31
N TYR A 222 -2.28 8.78 -11.54
CA TYR A 222 -3.37 9.61 -12.06
C TYR A 222 -3.87 10.61 -11.01
N ALA A 223 -4.70 11.57 -11.43
CA ALA A 223 -5.35 12.51 -10.54
C ALA A 223 -6.87 12.35 -10.57
N VAL A 224 -7.49 12.65 -9.44
CA VAL A 224 -8.94 12.74 -9.27
C VAL A 224 -9.27 14.11 -8.72
N ASP A 225 -10.04 14.88 -9.47
CA ASP A 225 -10.56 16.19 -9.02
C ASP A 225 -11.96 16.03 -8.47
N VAL A 226 -12.20 16.73 -7.35
CA VAL A 226 -13.50 16.84 -6.72
C VAL A 226 -13.89 18.33 -6.66
N PRO A 227 -14.48 18.86 -7.73
CA PRO A 227 -14.72 20.30 -7.90
C PRO A 227 -15.54 20.92 -6.77
N ARG A 228 -16.58 20.24 -6.28
CA ARG A 228 -17.43 20.73 -5.16
C ARG A 228 -16.64 21.05 -3.88
N ALA A 229 -15.67 20.21 -3.52
CA ALA A 229 -14.82 20.40 -2.37
C ALA A 229 -13.55 21.20 -2.72
N SER A 230 -13.36 21.58 -4.00
CA SER A 230 -12.11 22.13 -4.51
C SER A 230 -10.90 21.27 -4.06
N ALA A 231 -11.04 19.96 -4.16
CA ALA A 231 -10.04 19.00 -3.73
C ALA A 231 -9.45 18.24 -4.92
N ARG A 232 -8.16 17.96 -4.83
CA ARG A 232 -7.40 17.15 -5.80
C ARG A 232 -6.67 16.03 -5.09
N PHE A 233 -6.81 14.82 -5.61
CA PHE A 233 -6.11 13.63 -5.15
C PHE A 233 -5.16 13.15 -6.25
N LEU A 234 -3.87 13.08 -5.94
CA LEU A 234 -2.87 12.48 -6.81
C LEU A 234 -2.61 11.06 -6.32
N PHE A 235 -2.83 10.08 -7.17
CA PHE A 235 -2.51 8.67 -6.90
C PHE A 235 -1.17 8.36 -7.56
N LEU A 236 -0.19 7.93 -6.77
CA LEU A 236 1.17 7.66 -7.21
C LEU A 236 1.48 6.15 -7.16
N GLU A 237 2.27 5.71 -8.10
CA GLU A 237 2.88 4.38 -8.13
C GLU A 237 4.25 4.43 -7.47
N THR A 238 4.29 4.26 -6.16
CA THR A 238 5.54 4.41 -5.40
C THR A 238 6.46 3.20 -5.44
N ASP A 239 6.04 2.08 -6.01
CA ASP A 239 6.92 0.94 -6.28
C ASP A 239 8.02 1.30 -7.29
N LEU A 240 7.71 2.19 -8.24
CA LEU A 240 8.68 2.80 -9.15
C LEU A 240 9.68 3.76 -8.48
N LEU A 241 9.30 4.37 -7.35
CA LEU A 241 10.08 5.41 -6.70
C LEU A 241 10.97 4.86 -5.58
N ALA A 242 10.47 3.86 -4.86
CA ALA A 242 11.12 3.25 -3.72
C ALA A 242 11.98 2.03 -4.08
N ASP A 243 11.87 1.50 -5.29
CA ASP A 243 12.60 0.33 -5.81
C ASP A 243 12.54 -0.90 -4.86
N VAL A 244 11.44 -1.04 -4.15
CA VAL A 244 11.26 -2.10 -3.18
C VAL A 244 10.53 -3.26 -3.84
N HIS A 245 11.21 -4.23 -4.39
CA HIS A 245 10.60 -5.43 -4.98
C HIS A 245 10.01 -5.27 -6.38
N ASN A 246 10.44 -4.28 -7.15
CA ASN A 246 10.09 -4.23 -8.56
C ASN A 246 11.16 -4.95 -9.42
N ASP A 247 10.74 -5.42 -10.60
CA ASP A 247 11.60 -6.04 -11.61
C ASP A 247 11.51 -5.25 -12.92
N TYR A 248 11.28 -3.94 -12.87
CA TYR A 248 11.41 -3.09 -14.03
C TYR A 248 12.87 -3.06 -14.51
N PRO A 249 13.12 -3.01 -15.82
CA PRO A 249 14.46 -2.69 -16.30
C PRO A 249 14.89 -1.31 -15.79
N ASP A 250 16.10 -1.18 -15.22
CA ASP A 250 16.61 0.04 -14.55
C ASP A 250 16.43 1.33 -15.37
N SER A 251 16.61 1.26 -16.70
CA SER A 251 16.43 2.42 -17.58
C SER A 251 14.97 2.85 -17.70
N LEU A 252 14.04 1.89 -17.78
CA LEU A 252 12.61 2.14 -17.86
C LEU A 252 12.10 2.66 -16.51
N GLU A 253 12.50 2.06 -15.41
CA GLU A 253 12.15 2.49 -14.05
C GLU A 253 12.53 3.95 -13.83
N ARG A 254 13.81 4.30 -14.10
CA ARG A 254 14.28 5.69 -13.97
C ARG A 254 13.47 6.66 -14.80
N ALA A 255 13.23 6.34 -16.08
CA ALA A 255 12.44 7.19 -16.96
C ALA A 255 10.99 7.39 -16.47
N LEU A 256 10.34 6.32 -16.00
CA LEU A 256 8.98 6.39 -15.46
C LEU A 256 8.93 7.13 -14.12
N ALA A 257 9.93 6.93 -13.25
CA ALA A 257 10.04 7.63 -11.97
C ALA A 257 10.18 9.15 -12.17
N ASP A 258 11.10 9.58 -13.03
CA ASP A 258 11.32 11.00 -13.35
C ASP A 258 10.07 11.62 -13.99
N GLN A 259 9.42 10.89 -14.88
CA GLN A 259 8.18 11.33 -15.50
C GLN A 259 7.05 11.49 -14.48
N GLN A 260 6.92 10.56 -13.54
CA GLN A 260 5.91 10.63 -12.46
C GLN A 260 6.15 11.83 -11.55
N LEU A 261 7.41 12.10 -11.17
CA LEU A 261 7.76 13.23 -10.33
C LEU A 261 7.49 14.57 -11.02
N ALA A 262 7.86 14.70 -12.30
CA ALA A 262 7.57 15.90 -13.08
C ALA A 262 6.05 16.12 -13.27
N TRP A 263 5.30 15.04 -13.51
CA TRP A 263 3.85 15.08 -13.58
C TRP A 263 3.23 15.49 -12.25
N ALA A 264 3.70 14.92 -11.13
CA ALA A 264 3.19 15.26 -9.80
C ALA A 264 3.40 16.74 -9.47
N ASP A 265 4.58 17.31 -9.80
CA ASP A 265 4.88 18.73 -9.68
C ASP A 265 3.87 19.58 -10.45
N SER A 266 3.65 19.25 -11.72
CA SER A 266 2.70 19.98 -12.58
C SER A 266 1.25 19.92 -12.07
N MET A 267 0.82 18.75 -11.60
CA MET A 267 -0.55 18.56 -11.09
C MET A 267 -0.77 19.23 -9.73
N LEU A 268 0.23 19.24 -8.87
CA LEU A 268 0.17 19.91 -7.57
C LEU A 268 0.20 21.44 -7.73
N ALA A 269 0.77 21.98 -8.80
CA ALA A 269 0.76 23.41 -9.11
C ALA A 269 -0.64 23.94 -9.46
N LEU A 270 -1.53 23.10 -9.95
CA LEU A 270 -2.89 23.49 -10.34
C LEU A 270 -3.72 23.91 -9.11
N PRO A 271 -4.62 24.88 -9.26
CA PRO A 271 -5.42 25.39 -8.15
C PRO A 271 -6.29 24.31 -7.51
N ALA A 272 -6.18 24.17 -6.20
CA ALA A 272 -7.09 23.38 -5.37
C ALA A 272 -7.07 23.90 -3.93
N ARG A 273 -8.21 23.82 -3.21
CA ARG A 273 -8.30 24.19 -1.79
C ARG A 273 -7.63 23.10 -0.93
N TYR A 274 -7.81 21.85 -1.29
CA TYR A 274 -7.21 20.70 -0.62
C TYR A 274 -6.44 19.85 -1.63
N ARG A 275 -5.20 19.52 -1.33
CA ARG A 275 -4.34 18.65 -2.13
C ARG A 275 -3.97 17.44 -1.32
N PHE A 276 -4.24 16.26 -1.88
CA PHE A 276 -3.89 14.98 -1.27
C PHE A 276 -2.96 14.20 -2.22
N VAL A 277 -1.93 13.62 -1.65
CA VAL A 277 -1.12 12.60 -2.32
C VAL A 277 -1.51 11.26 -1.74
N VAL A 278 -1.96 10.34 -2.57
CA VAL A 278 -2.33 8.97 -2.21
C VAL A 278 -1.29 8.04 -2.81
N GLN A 279 -0.63 7.28 -1.97
CA GLN A 279 0.48 6.43 -2.37
C GLN A 279 0.56 5.18 -1.49
N HIS A 280 1.40 4.23 -1.87
CA HIS A 280 1.56 3.02 -1.06
C HIS A 280 2.71 3.14 -0.06
N HIS A 281 3.95 3.29 -0.52
CA HIS A 281 5.13 3.38 0.37
C HIS A 281 5.13 4.72 1.12
N PRO A 282 5.17 4.70 2.46
CA PRO A 282 5.14 5.94 3.25
C PRO A 282 6.44 6.72 3.12
N LEU A 283 6.37 8.03 2.85
CA LEU A 283 7.54 8.91 2.88
C LEU A 283 8.08 9.10 4.30
N VAL A 284 7.21 8.94 5.29
CA VAL A 284 7.54 8.98 6.71
C VAL A 284 7.13 7.65 7.32
N SER A 285 8.11 6.75 7.49
CA SER A 285 7.89 5.41 8.06
C SER A 285 7.58 5.48 9.55
N ALA A 286 6.68 4.62 10.03
CA ALA A 286 6.45 4.39 11.45
C ALA A 286 7.60 3.62 12.14
N GLY A 287 8.57 3.15 11.36
CA GLY A 287 9.79 2.49 11.84
C GLY A 287 9.99 1.07 11.34
N HIS A 288 8.98 0.44 10.75
CA HIS A 288 9.08 -0.94 10.29
C HIS A 288 9.84 -1.05 8.96
N TYR A 289 9.59 -0.12 8.03
CA TYR A 289 10.17 -0.07 6.69
C TYR A 289 11.00 1.19 6.45
N LEU A 290 11.87 1.54 7.40
CA LEU A 290 12.80 2.67 7.24
C LEU A 290 13.79 2.49 6.07
N HIS A 291 14.02 1.25 5.68
CA HIS A 291 15.00 0.90 4.64
C HIS A 291 14.44 1.05 3.20
N ASP A 292 13.14 1.17 3.01
CA ASP A 292 12.55 1.26 1.68
C ASP A 292 13.03 2.47 0.88
N TRP A 293 13.45 3.52 1.57
CA TRP A 293 14.01 4.72 0.97
C TRP A 293 15.51 4.88 1.23
N ALA A 294 16.17 3.82 1.70
CA ALA A 294 17.60 3.83 1.91
C ALA A 294 18.33 3.44 0.62
N PRO A 295 19.53 3.97 0.38
CA PRO A 295 20.28 3.60 -0.81
C PRO A 295 20.78 2.17 -0.72
N ASP A 296 20.63 1.40 -1.79
CA ASP A 296 21.21 0.06 -1.94
C ASP A 296 22.67 0.11 -2.37
N SER A 297 23.09 1.21 -3.00
CA SER A 297 24.43 1.40 -3.53
C SER A 297 24.78 2.90 -3.64
N ALA A 298 26.06 3.19 -3.84
CA ALA A 298 26.48 4.57 -4.13
C ALA A 298 25.83 5.07 -5.43
N GLY A 299 25.20 6.24 -5.36
CA GLY A 299 24.48 6.84 -6.51
C GLY A 299 23.07 6.32 -6.74
N ASP A 300 22.54 5.53 -5.82
CA ASP A 300 21.13 5.10 -5.86
C ASP A 300 20.18 6.32 -5.83
N PRO A 301 19.25 6.45 -6.79
CA PRO A 301 18.35 7.59 -6.88
C PRO A 301 17.20 7.57 -5.84
N VAL A 302 16.96 6.46 -5.17
CA VAL A 302 15.80 6.26 -4.27
C VAL A 302 15.72 7.30 -3.17
N PRO A 303 16.79 7.63 -2.41
CA PRO A 303 16.73 8.69 -1.40
C PRO A 303 16.38 10.06 -1.99
N ALA A 304 16.95 10.41 -3.13
CA ALA A 304 16.68 11.69 -3.79
C ALA A 304 15.22 11.79 -4.29
N ARG A 305 14.64 10.69 -4.77
CA ARG A 305 13.20 10.62 -5.15
C ARG A 305 12.29 10.88 -3.95
N ARG A 306 12.60 10.28 -2.81
CA ARG A 306 11.87 10.54 -1.56
C ARG A 306 11.97 12.00 -1.13
N GLU A 307 13.18 12.55 -1.10
CA GLU A 307 13.43 13.94 -0.76
C GLU A 307 12.64 14.88 -1.68
N ARG A 308 12.70 14.64 -3.00
CA ARG A 308 11.95 15.41 -3.99
C ARG A 308 10.45 15.39 -3.74
N LEU A 309 9.86 14.22 -3.42
CA LEU A 309 8.43 14.14 -3.08
C LEU A 309 8.07 14.93 -1.81
N LEU A 310 8.90 14.85 -0.77
CA LEU A 310 8.71 15.64 0.45
C LEU A 310 8.77 17.13 0.17
N GLU A 311 9.72 17.57 -0.65
CA GLU A 311 9.86 18.96 -1.08
C GLU A 311 8.66 19.43 -1.91
N LEU A 312 8.18 18.61 -2.87
CA LEU A 312 6.98 18.91 -3.65
C LEU A 312 5.75 19.05 -2.75
N CYS A 313 5.58 18.14 -1.78
CA CYS A 313 4.47 18.23 -0.83
C CYS A 313 4.52 19.53 -0.03
N ALA A 314 5.69 19.96 0.43
CA ALA A 314 5.87 21.21 1.16
C ALA A 314 5.68 22.45 0.26
N ALA A 315 6.30 22.47 -0.92
CA ALA A 315 6.24 23.58 -1.87
C ALA A 315 4.81 23.89 -2.33
N HIS A 316 4.06 22.84 -2.65
CA HIS A 316 2.66 22.95 -3.11
C HIS A 316 1.64 22.91 -1.98
N ARG A 317 2.09 22.91 -0.71
CA ARG A 317 1.22 22.90 0.47
C ARG A 317 0.20 21.76 0.42
N VAL A 318 0.67 20.56 0.20
CA VAL A 318 -0.16 19.36 0.27
C VAL A 318 -0.85 19.32 1.63
N THR A 319 -2.15 19.08 1.65
CA THR A 319 -2.94 19.00 2.88
C THR A 319 -2.56 17.74 3.68
N ALA A 320 -2.50 16.60 3.00
CA ALA A 320 -2.03 15.34 3.58
C ALA A 320 -1.52 14.37 2.51
N VAL A 321 -0.51 13.58 2.89
CA VAL A 321 -0.10 12.35 2.22
C VAL A 321 -0.80 11.20 2.91
N LEU A 322 -1.51 10.36 2.15
CA LEU A 322 -2.22 9.17 2.61
C LEU A 322 -1.46 7.95 2.08
N ALA A 323 -0.91 7.15 2.96
CA ALA A 323 -0.06 6.02 2.62
C ALA A 323 -0.58 4.69 3.20
N GLY A 324 -0.06 3.57 2.69
CA GLY A 324 -0.27 2.21 3.15
C GLY A 324 1.02 1.53 3.59
N HIS A 325 1.21 0.25 3.15
CA HIS A 325 2.43 -0.54 3.28
C HIS A 325 2.78 -0.97 4.70
N GLU A 326 2.81 -0.05 5.64
CA GLU A 326 2.97 -0.38 7.05
C GLU A 326 1.60 -0.72 7.64
N HIS A 327 1.40 -1.99 7.99
CA HIS A 327 0.10 -2.51 8.44
C HIS A 327 -0.24 -2.04 9.86
N LEU A 328 -0.36 -0.76 10.03
CA LEU A 328 -0.69 -0.05 11.26
C LEU A 328 -1.25 1.34 10.95
N TYR A 329 -1.77 2.02 11.95
CA TYR A 329 -2.06 3.44 11.89
C TYR A 329 -0.82 4.23 12.34
N HIS A 330 -0.39 5.18 11.53
CA HIS A 330 0.61 6.16 11.91
C HIS A 330 0.23 7.53 11.35
N ARG A 331 0.44 8.59 12.14
CA ARG A 331 0.42 9.96 11.69
C ARG A 331 1.66 10.69 12.14
N ALA A 332 2.17 11.52 11.29
CA ALA A 332 3.26 12.45 11.57
C ALA A 332 2.95 13.79 10.90
N PHE A 333 3.40 14.88 11.49
CA PHE A 333 3.33 16.19 10.88
C PHE A 333 4.72 16.56 10.39
N VAL A 334 4.84 16.80 9.09
CA VAL A 334 6.06 17.31 8.46
C VAL A 334 5.93 18.82 8.48
N ALA A 335 6.72 19.47 9.34
CA ALA A 335 6.74 20.92 9.50
C ALA A 335 7.77 21.57 8.58
N ASP A 336 7.54 22.81 8.20
CA ASP A 336 8.45 23.64 7.40
C ASP A 336 8.88 24.93 8.12
N ARG A 337 9.95 25.56 7.64
CA ARG A 337 10.50 26.80 8.23
C ARG A 337 9.55 28.01 8.15
N ARG A 338 8.46 27.91 7.40
CA ARG A 338 7.45 28.97 7.24
C ARG A 338 6.31 28.87 8.25
N GLY A 339 6.45 27.95 9.22
CA GLY A 339 5.41 27.67 10.22
C GLY A 339 4.21 26.91 9.68
N GLY A 340 4.34 26.32 8.48
CA GLY A 340 3.38 25.43 7.85
C GLY A 340 3.81 23.97 7.92
N GLY A 341 3.31 23.19 6.97
CA GLY A 341 3.62 21.79 6.83
C GLY A 341 2.42 20.98 6.34
N PHE A 342 2.55 19.67 6.37
CA PHE A 342 1.51 18.74 5.94
C PHE A 342 1.45 17.50 6.83
N TRP A 343 0.29 16.87 6.85
CA TRP A 343 0.12 15.59 7.50
C TRP A 343 0.63 14.46 6.61
N HIS A 344 1.37 13.53 7.19
CA HIS A 344 1.64 12.21 6.61
C HIS A 344 0.88 11.17 7.43
N VAL A 345 -0.01 10.40 6.79
CA VAL A 345 -0.90 9.46 7.47
C VAL A 345 -0.84 8.09 6.79
N THR A 346 -0.36 7.10 7.53
CA THR A 346 -0.34 5.70 7.11
C THR A 346 -1.61 4.99 7.57
N LEU A 347 -2.34 4.41 6.63
CA LEU A 347 -3.65 3.79 6.81
C LEU A 347 -3.64 2.32 6.34
N GLY A 348 -2.54 1.59 6.66
CA GLY A 348 -2.32 0.21 6.23
C GLY A 348 -3.01 -0.87 7.06
N GLY A 349 -4.02 -0.52 7.83
CA GLY A 349 -4.76 -1.46 8.68
C GLY A 349 -6.00 -2.09 8.05
N GLY A 350 -6.08 -2.17 6.71
CA GLY A 350 -7.26 -2.63 5.97
C GLY A 350 -7.54 -4.12 6.00
N GLY A 351 -6.60 -4.95 6.50
CA GLY A 351 -6.90 -6.38 6.58
C GLY A 351 -5.71 -7.31 6.63
N ALA A 352 -4.57 -6.90 6.09
CA ALA A 352 -3.33 -7.65 6.14
C ALA A 352 -2.82 -7.86 7.58
N PRO A 353 -1.91 -8.82 7.84
CA PRO A 353 -1.35 -9.03 9.17
C PRO A 353 -0.70 -7.77 9.72
N LEU A 354 -1.07 -7.38 10.93
CA LEU A 354 -0.62 -6.13 11.53
C LEU A 354 0.87 -6.15 11.89
N HIS A 355 1.57 -5.07 11.62
CA HIS A 355 2.94 -4.85 12.03
C HIS A 355 3.02 -4.33 13.47
N ARG A 356 3.98 -4.87 14.22
CA ARG A 356 4.32 -4.38 15.55
C ARG A 356 5.59 -3.56 15.45
N VAL A 357 5.57 -2.38 16.01
CA VAL A 357 6.71 -1.49 16.06
C VAL A 357 7.28 -1.46 17.48
N SER A 358 8.55 -1.79 17.60
CA SER A 358 9.30 -1.73 18.86
C SER A 358 9.60 -0.29 19.28
N SER A 359 9.98 -0.09 20.54
CA SER A 359 10.41 1.24 21.00
C SER A 359 11.67 1.75 20.28
N ARG A 360 12.54 0.85 19.81
CA ARG A 360 13.72 1.21 19.02
C ARG A 360 13.31 1.73 17.63
N GLU A 361 12.44 1.02 16.93
CA GLU A 361 11.91 1.41 15.61
C GLU A 361 11.14 2.73 15.70
N ARG A 362 10.37 2.94 16.76
CA ARG A 362 9.67 4.21 16.99
C ARG A 362 10.64 5.39 17.16
N ARG A 363 11.73 5.21 17.90
CA ARG A 363 12.75 6.26 18.01
C ARG A 363 13.43 6.52 16.68
N ALA A 364 13.74 5.47 15.92
CA ALA A 364 14.33 5.59 14.60
C ALA A 364 13.39 6.30 13.60
N SER A 365 12.08 6.03 13.68
CA SER A 365 11.07 6.75 12.92
C SER A 365 11.12 8.26 13.13
N LEU A 366 11.23 8.73 14.36
CA LEU A 366 11.31 10.15 14.67
C LEU A 366 12.66 10.80 14.27
N ALA A 367 13.69 9.99 14.12
CA ALA A 367 15.04 10.42 13.74
C ALA A 367 15.36 10.22 12.26
N GLN A 368 14.38 9.80 11.45
CA GLN A 368 14.63 9.56 10.02
C GLN A 368 15.06 10.84 9.29
N PRO A 369 15.96 10.73 8.29
CA PRO A 369 16.43 11.89 7.54
C PRO A 369 15.26 12.65 6.87
N MET A 370 15.36 13.98 6.91
CA MET A 370 14.40 14.89 6.25
C MET A 370 15.16 15.89 5.36
N PRO A 371 14.57 16.33 4.25
CA PRO A 371 15.16 17.39 3.41
C PRO A 371 15.44 18.67 4.21
N SER A 372 16.41 19.44 3.76
CA SER A 372 16.75 20.71 4.41
C SER A 372 15.53 21.64 4.52
N GLY A 373 15.24 22.07 5.73
CA GLY A 373 14.10 22.97 6.02
C GLY A 373 12.80 22.28 6.31
N LEU A 374 12.78 20.95 6.31
CA LEU A 374 11.66 20.11 6.79
C LEU A 374 12.09 19.31 8.01
N TRP A 375 11.17 19.07 8.93
CA TRP A 375 11.39 18.20 10.08
C TRP A 375 10.09 17.55 10.55
N LEU A 376 10.21 16.45 11.26
CA LEU A 376 9.07 15.83 11.93
C LEU A 376 8.79 16.53 13.26
N ASP A 377 7.53 16.84 13.51
CA ASP A 377 7.07 17.32 14.81
C ASP A 377 6.73 16.14 15.73
N PRO A 378 7.55 15.81 16.74
CA PRO A 378 7.31 14.66 17.61
C PRO A 378 6.02 14.78 18.42
N ALA A 379 5.59 16.00 18.77
CA ALA A 379 4.36 16.25 19.53
C ALA A 379 3.10 15.92 18.72
N ARG A 380 3.22 15.95 17.41
CA ARG A 380 2.13 15.64 16.47
C ARG A 380 2.28 14.26 15.82
N SER A 381 3.17 13.42 16.32
CA SER A 381 3.34 12.03 15.87
C SER A 381 2.57 11.07 16.78
N TYR A 382 1.89 10.08 16.19
CA TYR A 382 1.17 9.03 16.90
C TYR A 382 1.09 7.76 16.05
N GLN A 383 1.20 6.60 16.68
CA GLN A 383 1.04 5.32 15.99
C GLN A 383 0.30 4.28 16.81
N LYS A 384 -0.42 3.39 16.14
CA LYS A 384 -1.20 2.31 16.75
C LYS A 384 -1.30 1.09 15.84
N THR A 385 -0.82 -0.04 16.32
CA THR A 385 -1.05 -1.34 15.67
C THR A 385 -2.51 -1.76 15.86
N THR A 386 -3.32 -1.62 14.82
CA THR A 386 -4.75 -2.00 14.85
C THR A 386 -5.32 -2.04 13.43
N TYR A 387 -6.38 -2.84 13.22
CA TYR A 387 -7.23 -2.68 12.03
C TYR A 387 -7.99 -1.37 12.11
N HIS A 388 -8.10 -0.69 11.00
CA HIS A 388 -8.74 0.61 10.93
C HIS A 388 -9.10 0.99 9.50
N PHE A 389 -9.92 2.01 9.39
CA PHE A 389 -10.16 2.81 8.20
C PHE A 389 -10.33 4.26 8.63
N ALA A 390 -10.34 5.18 7.67
CA ALA A 390 -10.60 6.58 7.94
C ALA A 390 -11.79 7.10 7.12
N ARG A 391 -12.43 8.16 7.64
CA ARG A 391 -13.38 9.01 6.93
C ARG A 391 -12.74 10.37 6.74
N LEU A 392 -12.49 10.74 5.50
CA LEU A 392 -12.06 12.08 5.11
C LEU A 392 -13.32 12.90 4.78
N VAL A 393 -13.58 13.92 5.56
CA VAL A 393 -14.74 14.81 5.40
C VAL A 393 -14.24 16.14 4.87
N LEU A 394 -14.60 16.49 3.64
CA LEU A 394 -14.22 17.71 2.96
C LEU A 394 -15.43 18.63 2.83
N PRO A 395 -15.41 19.83 3.42
CA PRO A 395 -16.52 20.78 3.26
C PRO A 395 -16.61 21.29 1.82
N CYS A 396 -17.83 21.31 1.28
CA CYS A 396 -18.16 21.80 -0.05
C CYS A 396 -18.43 23.31 -0.05
N GLY A 397 -17.53 24.08 0.53
CA GLY A 397 -17.65 25.55 0.67
C GLY A 397 -17.48 26.01 2.11
N GLY A 398 -17.55 27.34 2.33
CA GLY A 398 -17.39 27.96 3.65
C GLY A 398 -15.97 27.82 4.21
N ASP A 399 -15.79 28.27 5.45
CA ASP A 399 -14.49 28.32 6.16
C ASP A 399 -14.22 27.09 7.03
N ARG A 400 -15.09 26.07 6.96
CA ARG A 400 -14.90 24.83 7.72
C ARG A 400 -13.63 24.11 7.27
N ALA A 401 -12.85 23.61 8.21
CA ALA A 401 -11.69 22.78 7.94
C ALA A 401 -12.12 21.35 7.58
N ALA A 402 -11.34 20.71 6.72
CA ALA A 402 -11.49 19.28 6.46
C ALA A 402 -11.11 18.47 7.69
N ARG A 403 -11.66 17.26 7.82
CA ARG A 403 -11.35 16.34 8.92
C ARG A 403 -11.01 14.96 8.40
N LEU A 404 -10.00 14.35 8.98
CA LEU A 404 -9.72 12.92 8.82
C LEU A 404 -10.02 12.22 10.15
N GLU A 405 -11.09 11.44 10.18
CA GLU A 405 -11.55 10.69 11.33
C GLU A 405 -11.11 9.23 11.17
N VAL A 406 -10.27 8.73 12.07
CA VAL A 406 -9.75 7.36 12.01
C VAL A 406 -10.53 6.47 12.96
N TYR A 407 -11.01 5.34 12.45
CA TYR A 407 -11.84 4.39 13.19
C TYR A 407 -11.12 3.07 13.36
N ARG A 408 -10.91 2.68 14.60
CA ARG A 408 -10.41 1.37 14.96
C ARG A 408 -11.50 0.32 14.74
N VAL A 409 -11.12 -0.79 14.10
CA VAL A 409 -11.96 -1.98 13.91
C VAL A 409 -11.43 -3.10 14.80
N PRO A 410 -11.95 -3.26 16.02
CA PRO A 410 -11.45 -4.26 16.94
C PRO A 410 -11.87 -5.67 16.51
N TRP A 411 -11.14 -6.67 17.00
CA TRP A 411 -11.52 -8.07 16.77
C TRP A 411 -12.87 -8.41 17.41
N ARG A 412 -13.18 -7.84 18.56
CA ARG A 412 -14.46 -7.93 19.27
C ARG A 412 -14.90 -6.54 19.71
N GLY A 413 -16.20 -6.32 19.76
CA GLY A 413 -16.80 -5.05 20.17
C GLY A 413 -17.05 -4.07 19.03
N PRO A 414 -17.54 -2.88 19.35
CA PRO A 414 -17.91 -1.88 18.35
C PRO A 414 -16.71 -1.22 17.68
N VAL A 415 -16.93 -0.71 16.47
CA VAL A 415 -16.03 0.24 15.82
C VAL A 415 -16.03 1.53 16.63
N VAL A 416 -14.84 2.04 16.95
CA VAL A 416 -14.68 3.25 17.76
C VAL A 416 -13.74 4.23 17.08
N ARG A 417 -13.99 5.52 17.22
CA ARG A 417 -13.08 6.54 16.72
C ARG A 417 -11.78 6.50 17.53
N LEU A 418 -10.68 6.30 16.83
CA LEU A 418 -9.32 6.21 17.38
C LEU A 418 -8.66 7.59 17.43
N ASP A 419 -8.82 8.37 16.38
CA ASP A 419 -8.16 9.66 16.22
C ASP A 419 -8.97 10.58 15.31
N GLN A 420 -8.66 11.87 15.35
CA GLN A 420 -9.22 12.88 14.46
C GLN A 420 -8.20 13.97 14.19
N LEU A 421 -7.95 14.22 12.90
CA LEU A 421 -7.10 15.31 12.44
C LEU A 421 -7.96 16.41 11.83
N VAL A 422 -7.66 17.65 12.19
CA VAL A 422 -8.14 18.81 11.45
C VAL A 422 -7.13 19.08 10.34
N LEU A 423 -7.63 19.18 9.12
CA LEU A 423 -6.83 19.37 7.92
C LEU A 423 -7.06 20.80 7.40
N GLU A 424 -6.03 21.61 7.51
CA GLU A 424 -6.07 22.97 7.02
C GLU A 424 -6.07 23.04 5.49
N PRO A 425 -6.82 23.94 4.88
CA PRO A 425 -6.77 24.15 3.44
C PRO A 425 -5.38 24.62 3.01
N SER A 426 -5.02 24.28 1.78
CA SER A 426 -3.82 24.80 1.12
C SER A 426 -3.98 26.29 0.89
N ARG A 427 -3.54 27.14 1.83
CA ARG A 427 -3.64 28.60 1.69
C ARG A 427 -2.69 29.06 0.57
N ARG A 428 -3.19 29.87 -0.37
CA ARG A 428 -2.29 30.64 -1.25
C ARG A 428 -1.46 31.58 -0.37
N ALA A 429 -0.17 31.75 -0.66
CA ALA A 429 0.55 32.92 -0.21
C ALA A 429 -0.22 34.13 -0.74
N ARG A 430 -0.62 35.06 0.14
CA ARG A 430 -1.18 36.35 -0.24
C ARG A 430 -0.10 37.14 -0.93
#